data_596e9314dc208c8144bd67c632119a2e
#
_entry.id   596e9314dc208c8144bd67c632119a2e
#
_cell.length_a   1.000
_cell.length_b   1.000
_cell.length_c   1.000
_cell.angle_alpha   90.00
_cell.angle_beta   90.00
_cell.angle_gamma   90.00
#
_symmetry.space_group_name_H-M   'P 1'
#
loop_
_entity.id
_entity.type
_entity.pdbx_description
1 polymer ?
#
loop_
_entity_poly.entity_id
_entity_poly.type
_entity_poly.pdbx_seq_one_letter_code
_entity_poly.pdbx_strand_id
1 'polypeptide(L)'
;MDSLIAASARALAAGDPLGALKRVALREDPPALALRGIAMAQLGEHLRARELLGRAARGFGSHEVLARARCRVAQAEVALAMRELGGSPHLLTQAVLTLEAHGDRANALHARLIGVRRLLLLGRLDAADQALAPLDARGLPPALAAVAALSEAELALRRLRTGAAEAALDRAQAAAEQARVPALQAEVAEARAALHRPAARCLSAGTAPRMLRLAEVEALLSSPVLVVDACRRGLQLASAEGALWRPLARRPVLFALARALAAAWPGDVDREGLIETVFRSRDPDDTHRARLRVEIGRLRGLLAPLAGIDATARGYALKPSDGRALVLLEPPIVGEQAALLALLADGAAWSTSALALALDASQRTVQRALAELQAQSRVRAIGRARAQRWLAPSLAGFTTILLLPAALPIA
;
A
#
# COMPACT_ATOMS: atom_id res chain seq x y z
N MET A 1 -1.38 -27.14 35.13
CA MET A 1 -1.03 -26.67 33.74
C MET A 1 -0.52 -27.88 32.97
N ASP A 2 -1.03 -28.13 31.80
CA ASP A 2 -0.56 -29.21 30.93
C ASP A 2 0.87 -28.88 30.43
N SER A 3 1.82 -29.72 30.85
CA SER A 3 3.25 -29.49 30.58
C SER A 3 3.60 -29.51 29.09
N LEU A 4 2.87 -30.30 28.28
CA LEU A 4 3.06 -30.35 26.82
C LEU A 4 2.56 -29.09 26.13
N ILE A 5 1.41 -28.53 26.56
CA ILE A 5 0.90 -27.28 26.05
C ILE A 5 1.84 -26.14 26.36
N ALA A 6 2.34 -26.04 27.62
CA ALA A 6 3.29 -25.01 27.99
C ALA A 6 4.63 -25.15 27.24
N ALA A 7 5.11 -26.39 27.05
CA ALA A 7 6.33 -26.66 26.29
C ALA A 7 6.18 -26.33 24.79
N SER A 8 5.01 -26.62 24.19
CA SER A 8 4.69 -26.26 22.81
C SER A 8 4.61 -24.73 22.64
N ALA A 9 3.98 -24.01 23.56
CA ALA A 9 3.90 -22.56 23.54
C ALA A 9 5.30 -21.91 23.63
N ARG A 10 6.19 -22.42 24.51
CA ARG A 10 7.58 -21.95 24.58
C ARG A 10 8.37 -22.23 23.30
N ALA A 11 8.17 -23.37 22.65
CA ALA A 11 8.80 -23.68 21.38
C ALA A 11 8.37 -22.68 20.28
N LEU A 12 7.07 -22.36 20.19
CA LEU A 12 6.59 -21.33 19.26
C LEU A 12 7.19 -19.95 19.54
N ALA A 13 7.27 -19.56 20.81
CA ALA A 13 7.88 -18.29 21.20
C ALA A 13 9.39 -18.22 20.87
N ALA A 14 10.06 -19.38 20.85
CA ALA A 14 11.46 -19.50 20.43
C ALA A 14 11.64 -19.65 18.91
N GLY A 15 10.57 -19.60 18.12
CA GLY A 15 10.63 -19.76 16.65
C GLY A 15 10.84 -21.20 16.19
N ASP A 16 10.49 -22.20 17.03
CA ASP A 16 10.54 -23.63 16.71
C ASP A 16 9.13 -24.23 16.49
N PRO A 17 8.51 -23.99 15.32
CA PRO A 17 7.17 -24.51 15.04
C PRO A 17 7.14 -26.03 14.92
N LEU A 18 8.22 -26.66 14.46
CA LEU A 18 8.29 -28.13 14.34
C LEU A 18 8.39 -28.79 15.71
N GLY A 19 9.19 -28.25 16.62
CA GLY A 19 9.26 -28.70 18.00
C GLY A 19 7.95 -28.50 18.75
N ALA A 20 7.22 -27.43 18.46
CA ALA A 20 5.87 -27.22 19.00
C ALA A 20 4.89 -28.30 18.50
N LEU A 21 4.87 -28.56 17.19
CA LEU A 21 3.98 -29.57 16.58
C LEU A 21 4.22 -30.96 17.16
N LYS A 22 5.48 -31.38 17.32
CA LYS A 22 5.80 -32.69 17.90
C LYS A 22 5.14 -32.95 19.27
N ARG A 23 4.94 -31.88 20.06
CA ARG A 23 4.38 -31.99 21.43
C ARG A 23 2.87 -32.09 21.45
N VAL A 24 2.18 -31.56 20.44
CA VAL A 24 0.73 -31.49 20.40
C VAL A 24 0.11 -32.12 19.14
N ALA A 25 0.89 -32.88 18.37
CA ALA A 25 0.49 -33.42 17.06
C ALA A 25 -0.79 -34.27 17.10
N LEU A 26 -0.97 -35.10 18.13
CA LEU A 26 -2.07 -36.03 18.26
C LEU A 26 -3.22 -35.52 19.15
N ARG A 27 -3.10 -34.29 19.64
CA ARG A 27 -4.10 -33.72 20.54
C ARG A 27 -5.16 -32.95 19.75
N GLU A 28 -6.42 -33.09 20.18
CA GLU A 28 -7.60 -32.46 19.54
C GLU A 28 -8.33 -31.48 20.47
N ASP A 29 -7.81 -31.26 21.69
CA ASP A 29 -8.33 -30.26 22.61
C ASP A 29 -8.06 -28.82 22.10
N PRO A 30 -8.91 -27.83 22.46
CA PRO A 30 -8.83 -26.47 21.90
C PRO A 30 -7.47 -25.80 22.07
N PRO A 31 -6.78 -25.87 23.22
CA PRO A 31 -5.43 -25.32 23.35
C PRO A 31 -4.42 -25.95 22.41
N ALA A 32 -4.43 -27.27 22.23
CA ALA A 32 -3.53 -27.96 21.31
C ALA A 32 -3.83 -27.61 19.86
N LEU A 33 -5.10 -27.52 19.46
CA LEU A 33 -5.51 -27.08 18.14
C LEU A 33 -5.07 -25.65 17.85
N ALA A 34 -5.16 -24.73 18.83
CA ALA A 34 -4.70 -23.36 18.68
C ALA A 34 -3.18 -23.30 18.44
N LEU A 35 -2.38 -24.01 19.23
CA LEU A 35 -0.92 -24.06 19.07
C LEU A 35 -0.51 -24.71 17.74
N ARG A 36 -1.19 -25.79 17.33
CA ARG A 36 -0.98 -26.39 16.00
C ARG A 36 -1.31 -25.41 14.88
N GLY A 37 -2.41 -24.66 15.01
CA GLY A 37 -2.79 -23.64 14.04
C GLY A 37 -1.75 -22.52 13.91
N ILE A 38 -1.19 -22.06 15.04
CA ILE A 38 -0.12 -21.05 15.05
C ILE A 38 1.15 -21.62 14.42
N ALA A 39 1.54 -22.87 14.77
CA ALA A 39 2.70 -23.52 14.18
C ALA A 39 2.57 -23.65 12.65
N MET A 40 1.39 -24.08 12.17
CA MET A 40 1.11 -24.16 10.73
C MET A 40 1.21 -22.79 10.05
N ALA A 41 0.74 -21.73 10.70
CA ALA A 41 0.86 -20.37 10.15
C ALA A 41 2.33 -19.92 10.05
N GLN A 42 3.16 -20.21 11.06
CA GLN A 42 4.61 -19.92 11.03
C GLN A 42 5.34 -20.72 9.93
N LEU A 43 4.83 -21.89 9.56
CA LEU A 43 5.33 -22.70 8.45
C LEU A 43 4.78 -22.27 7.07
N GLY A 44 3.90 -21.26 7.01
CA GLY A 44 3.28 -20.80 5.76
C GLY A 44 2.03 -21.58 5.34
N GLU A 45 1.64 -22.61 6.10
CA GLU A 45 0.47 -23.45 5.83
C GLU A 45 -0.84 -22.79 6.29
N HIS A 46 -1.13 -21.61 5.72
CA HIS A 46 -2.19 -20.71 6.19
C HIS A 46 -3.60 -21.32 6.10
N LEU A 47 -3.89 -22.13 5.08
CA LEU A 47 -5.21 -22.79 4.96
C LEU A 47 -5.44 -23.75 6.12
N ARG A 48 -4.42 -24.55 6.46
CA ARG A 48 -4.48 -25.49 7.58
C ARG A 48 -4.52 -24.76 8.92
N ALA A 49 -3.73 -23.69 9.05
CA ALA A 49 -3.76 -22.81 10.22
C ALA A 49 -5.17 -22.28 10.49
N ARG A 50 -5.84 -21.74 9.46
CA ARG A 50 -7.21 -21.21 9.55
C ARG A 50 -8.20 -22.28 10.00
N GLU A 51 -8.13 -23.49 9.45
CA GLU A 51 -8.99 -24.61 9.85
C GLU A 51 -8.83 -24.94 11.33
N LEU A 52 -7.57 -25.16 11.77
CA LEU A 52 -7.23 -25.53 13.15
C LEU A 52 -7.64 -24.44 14.14
N LEU A 53 -7.33 -23.18 13.86
CA LEU A 53 -7.72 -22.05 14.69
C LEU A 53 -9.26 -21.88 14.74
N GLY A 54 -9.96 -22.18 13.63
CA GLY A 54 -11.42 -22.18 13.58
C GLY A 54 -12.02 -23.25 14.49
N ARG A 55 -11.44 -24.44 14.51
CA ARG A 55 -11.85 -25.54 15.41
C ARG A 55 -11.56 -25.18 16.85
N ALA A 56 -10.38 -24.67 17.15
CA ALA A 56 -10.01 -24.23 18.49
C ALA A 56 -10.96 -23.17 19.04
N ALA A 57 -11.23 -22.12 18.27
CA ALA A 57 -12.12 -21.03 18.69
C ALA A 57 -13.55 -21.50 19.01
N ARG A 58 -14.06 -22.51 18.30
CA ARG A 58 -15.37 -23.13 18.60
C ARG A 58 -15.33 -24.09 19.78
N GLY A 59 -14.19 -24.73 20.04
CA GLY A 59 -14.00 -25.69 21.11
C GLY A 59 -13.80 -25.05 22.49
N PHE A 60 -13.32 -23.81 22.57
CA PHE A 60 -13.22 -23.09 23.84
C PHE A 60 -14.57 -22.80 24.44
N GLY A 61 -14.75 -23.12 25.71
CA GLY A 61 -15.99 -22.90 26.47
C GLY A 61 -16.31 -21.43 26.69
N SER A 62 -17.52 -21.17 27.19
CA SER A 62 -18.01 -19.81 27.49
C SER A 62 -17.14 -19.08 28.53
N HIS A 63 -16.52 -19.82 29.44
CA HIS A 63 -15.66 -19.29 30.50
C HIS A 63 -14.22 -19.01 30.04
N GLU A 64 -13.81 -19.58 28.90
CA GLU A 64 -12.45 -19.41 28.35
C GLU A 64 -12.35 -18.19 27.42
N VAL A 65 -12.91 -17.06 27.87
CA VAL A 65 -13.03 -15.84 27.06
C VAL A 65 -11.67 -15.30 26.57
N LEU A 66 -10.65 -15.39 27.43
CA LEU A 66 -9.30 -14.93 27.12
C LEU A 66 -8.63 -15.82 26.03
N ALA A 67 -8.71 -17.14 26.19
CA ALA A 67 -8.18 -18.09 25.21
C ALA A 67 -8.85 -17.94 23.84
N ARG A 68 -10.17 -17.76 23.85
CA ARG A 68 -10.96 -17.44 22.65
C ARG A 68 -10.54 -16.12 21.99
N ALA A 69 -10.32 -15.07 22.78
CA ALA A 69 -9.86 -13.78 22.26
C ALA A 69 -8.50 -13.91 21.58
N ARG A 70 -7.53 -14.58 22.21
CA ARG A 70 -6.22 -14.87 21.62
C ARG A 70 -6.32 -15.67 20.32
N CYS A 71 -7.18 -16.69 20.31
CA CYS A 71 -7.41 -17.50 19.11
C CYS A 71 -7.99 -16.65 17.97
N ARG A 72 -8.87 -15.69 18.26
CA ARG A 72 -9.41 -14.72 17.28
C ARG A 72 -8.35 -13.79 16.73
N VAL A 73 -7.41 -13.35 17.56
CA VAL A 73 -6.25 -12.56 17.10
C VAL A 73 -5.43 -13.37 16.10
N ALA A 74 -5.10 -14.64 16.43
CA ALA A 74 -4.38 -15.53 15.53
C ALA A 74 -5.15 -15.78 14.20
N GLN A 75 -6.47 -15.94 14.27
CA GLN A 75 -7.29 -16.04 13.05
C GLN A 75 -7.25 -14.77 12.20
N ALA A 76 -7.29 -13.59 12.83
CA ALA A 76 -7.22 -12.32 12.13
C ALA A 76 -5.85 -12.12 11.46
N GLU A 77 -4.77 -12.55 12.10
CA GLU A 77 -3.42 -12.50 11.52
C GLU A 77 -3.28 -13.46 10.34
N VAL A 78 -3.78 -14.69 10.45
CA VAL A 78 -3.82 -15.62 9.31
C VAL A 78 -4.65 -15.06 8.16
N ALA A 79 -5.81 -14.46 8.44
CA ALA A 79 -6.62 -13.80 7.41
C ALA A 79 -5.87 -12.64 6.74
N LEU A 80 -5.09 -11.87 7.52
CA LEU A 80 -4.23 -10.80 7.01
C LEU A 80 -3.14 -11.37 6.08
N ALA A 81 -2.46 -12.44 6.50
CA ALA A 81 -1.44 -13.13 5.70
C ALA A 81 -2.02 -13.69 4.39
N MET A 82 -3.21 -14.28 4.45
CA MET A 82 -3.96 -14.75 3.28
C MET A 82 -4.58 -13.62 2.46
N ARG A 83 -4.48 -12.39 2.96
CA ARG A 83 -5.10 -11.22 2.32
C ARG A 83 -6.64 -11.30 2.26
N GLU A 84 -7.27 -11.97 3.17
CA GLU A 84 -8.73 -12.00 3.31
C GLU A 84 -9.22 -10.73 4.05
N LEU A 85 -9.29 -9.62 3.34
CA LEU A 85 -9.61 -8.31 3.91
C LEU A 85 -11.12 -7.99 3.95
N GLY A 86 -11.96 -8.88 3.39
CA GLY A 86 -13.41 -8.68 3.30
C GLY A 86 -14.19 -8.93 4.60
N GLY A 87 -13.55 -9.49 5.63
CA GLY A 87 -14.17 -9.77 6.91
C GLY A 87 -14.49 -8.52 7.73
N SER A 88 -15.50 -8.59 8.60
CA SER A 88 -15.82 -7.53 9.55
C SER A 88 -14.70 -7.36 10.59
N PRO A 89 -14.23 -6.14 10.88
CA PRO A 89 -13.24 -5.88 11.94
C PRO A 89 -13.82 -6.10 13.35
N HIS A 90 -15.13 -6.25 13.49
CA HIS A 90 -15.83 -6.31 14.77
C HIS A 90 -15.28 -7.40 15.72
N LEU A 91 -15.00 -8.59 15.18
CA LEU A 91 -14.47 -9.70 16.01
C LEU A 91 -13.08 -9.40 16.56
N LEU A 92 -12.23 -8.72 15.79
CA LEU A 92 -10.92 -8.29 16.24
C LEU A 92 -11.03 -7.18 17.30
N THR A 93 -11.93 -6.21 17.08
CA THR A 93 -12.20 -5.14 18.06
C THR A 93 -12.72 -5.71 19.38
N GLN A 94 -13.64 -6.69 19.35
CA GLN A 94 -14.08 -7.37 20.56
C GLN A 94 -12.95 -8.12 21.26
N ALA A 95 -12.07 -8.78 20.51
CA ALA A 95 -10.91 -9.45 21.07
C ALA A 95 -9.97 -8.45 21.78
N VAL A 96 -9.74 -7.27 21.19
CA VAL A 96 -8.96 -6.21 21.85
C VAL A 96 -9.55 -5.83 23.20
N LEU A 97 -10.85 -5.52 23.25
CA LEU A 97 -11.54 -5.15 24.50
C LEU A 97 -11.45 -6.25 25.56
N THR A 98 -11.61 -7.52 25.15
CA THR A 98 -11.49 -8.65 26.07
C THR A 98 -10.08 -8.79 26.63
N LEU A 99 -9.06 -8.66 25.76
CA LEU A 99 -7.65 -8.76 26.15
C LEU A 99 -7.25 -7.65 27.11
N GLU A 100 -7.69 -6.41 26.85
CA GLU A 100 -7.45 -5.25 27.72
C GLU A 100 -8.11 -5.42 29.10
N ALA A 101 -9.37 -5.86 29.12
CA ALA A 101 -10.09 -6.11 30.38
C ALA A 101 -9.42 -7.18 31.26
N HIS A 102 -8.66 -8.10 30.66
CA HIS A 102 -7.92 -9.14 31.39
C HIS A 102 -6.40 -8.81 31.55
N GLY A 103 -5.98 -7.57 31.25
CA GLY A 103 -4.59 -7.14 31.40
C GLY A 103 -3.60 -7.74 30.40
N ASP A 104 -4.08 -8.39 29.34
CA ASP A 104 -3.23 -8.98 28.28
C ASP A 104 -2.83 -7.90 27.25
N ARG A 105 -2.02 -6.96 27.71
CA ARG A 105 -1.62 -5.77 26.93
C ARG A 105 -0.88 -6.12 25.64
N ALA A 106 -0.02 -7.17 25.68
CA ALA A 106 0.79 -7.55 24.51
C ALA A 106 -0.10 -8.10 23.38
N ASN A 107 -1.04 -9.01 23.68
CA ASN A 107 -1.96 -9.51 22.66
C ASN A 107 -2.99 -8.46 22.22
N ALA A 108 -3.42 -7.55 23.09
CA ALA A 108 -4.28 -6.43 22.72
C ALA A 108 -3.59 -5.50 21.71
N LEU A 109 -2.32 -5.16 21.97
CA LEU A 109 -1.54 -4.34 21.05
C LEU A 109 -1.27 -5.06 19.73
N HIS A 110 -0.93 -6.37 19.77
CA HIS A 110 -0.80 -7.18 18.57
C HIS A 110 -2.08 -7.14 17.72
N ALA A 111 -3.24 -7.29 18.34
CA ALA A 111 -4.53 -7.18 17.65
C ALA A 111 -4.75 -5.79 17.04
N ARG A 112 -4.36 -4.71 17.71
CA ARG A 112 -4.42 -3.35 17.17
C ARG A 112 -3.48 -3.19 15.97
N LEU A 113 -2.25 -3.70 16.01
CA LEU A 113 -1.30 -3.68 14.89
C LEU A 113 -1.83 -4.47 13.68
N ILE A 114 -2.49 -5.61 13.88
CA ILE A 114 -3.19 -6.33 12.81
C ILE A 114 -4.26 -5.42 12.16
N GLY A 115 -5.00 -4.67 12.98
CA GLY A 115 -5.97 -3.68 12.51
C GLY A 115 -5.32 -2.57 11.65
N VAL A 116 -4.20 -2.01 12.12
CA VAL A 116 -3.42 -0.99 11.39
C VAL A 116 -2.93 -1.54 10.04
N ARG A 117 -2.29 -2.72 10.06
CA ARG A 117 -1.80 -3.38 8.84
C ARG A 117 -2.93 -3.66 7.85
N ARG A 118 -4.11 -4.04 8.35
CA ARG A 118 -5.30 -4.19 7.51
C ARG A 118 -5.74 -2.87 6.87
N LEU A 119 -5.72 -1.76 7.62
CA LEU A 119 -6.04 -0.43 7.09
C LEU A 119 -5.04 0.02 6.02
N LEU A 120 -3.75 -0.21 6.25
CA LEU A 120 -2.71 0.04 5.25
C LEU A 120 -2.96 -0.77 3.99
N LEU A 121 -3.25 -2.07 4.10
CA LEU A 121 -3.59 -2.91 2.95
C LEU A 121 -4.85 -2.47 2.20
N LEU A 122 -5.81 -1.86 2.89
CA LEU A 122 -7.01 -1.28 2.29
C LEU A 122 -6.78 0.12 1.71
N GLY A 123 -5.58 0.68 1.82
CA GLY A 123 -5.28 2.04 1.37
C GLY A 123 -5.93 3.14 2.23
N ARG A 124 -6.41 2.81 3.43
CA ARG A 124 -7.05 3.77 4.35
C ARG A 124 -5.99 4.45 5.22
N LEU A 125 -5.17 5.30 4.60
CA LEU A 125 -3.97 5.87 5.25
C LEU A 125 -4.30 6.75 6.46
N ASP A 126 -5.36 7.58 6.39
CA ASP A 126 -5.74 8.44 7.51
C ASP A 126 -6.28 7.64 8.69
N ALA A 127 -7.06 6.60 8.43
CA ALA A 127 -7.52 5.70 9.48
C ALA A 127 -6.37 4.88 10.09
N ALA A 128 -5.38 4.48 9.29
CA ALA A 128 -4.18 3.79 9.76
C ALA A 128 -3.34 4.70 10.66
N ASP A 129 -3.16 5.97 10.29
CA ASP A 129 -2.45 6.98 11.09
C ASP A 129 -3.12 7.21 12.45
N GLN A 130 -4.44 7.42 12.43
CA GLN A 130 -5.24 7.58 13.65
C GLN A 130 -5.18 6.35 14.58
N ALA A 131 -5.15 5.14 13.99
CA ALA A 131 -5.05 3.91 14.75
C ALA A 131 -3.64 3.65 15.29
N LEU A 132 -2.60 4.13 14.60
CA LEU A 132 -1.20 3.95 14.96
C LEU A 132 -0.74 4.97 16.02
N ALA A 133 -1.22 6.22 15.95
CA ALA A 133 -0.80 7.31 16.82
C ALA A 133 -0.87 7.01 18.34
N PRO A 134 -1.92 6.34 18.90
CA PRO A 134 -2.00 6.03 20.32
C PRO A 134 -1.18 4.79 20.73
N LEU A 135 -0.52 4.08 19.81
CA LEU A 135 0.20 2.86 20.13
C LEU A 135 1.57 3.20 20.71
N ASP A 136 1.75 2.91 21.98
CA ASP A 136 3.05 3.05 22.64
C ASP A 136 3.89 1.78 22.43
N ALA A 137 4.96 1.91 21.66
CA ALA A 137 5.86 0.81 21.36
C ALA A 137 6.92 0.59 22.48
N ARG A 138 6.96 1.43 23.51
CA ARG A 138 7.93 1.32 24.61
C ARG A 138 7.60 0.13 25.52
N GLY A 139 8.63 -0.65 25.83
CA GLY A 139 8.48 -1.84 26.69
C GLY A 139 7.77 -3.02 26.04
N LEU A 140 7.59 -3.00 24.71
CA LEU A 140 7.02 -4.12 23.98
C LEU A 140 8.02 -5.26 23.78
N PRO A 141 7.51 -6.49 23.61
CA PRO A 141 8.32 -7.56 23.06
C PRO A 141 8.95 -7.12 21.73
N PRO A 142 10.25 -7.41 21.50
CA PRO A 142 10.97 -6.91 20.32
C PRO A 142 10.26 -7.18 18.98
N ALA A 143 9.61 -8.34 18.83
CA ALA A 143 8.88 -8.69 17.63
C ALA A 143 7.70 -7.71 17.36
N LEU A 144 6.94 -7.33 18.40
CA LEU A 144 5.84 -6.38 18.27
C LEU A 144 6.35 -4.95 18.03
N ALA A 145 7.46 -4.57 18.65
CA ALA A 145 8.12 -3.28 18.39
C ALA A 145 8.55 -3.17 16.92
N ALA A 146 9.11 -4.24 16.36
CA ALA A 146 9.47 -4.29 14.94
C ALA A 146 8.24 -4.16 14.02
N VAL A 147 7.13 -4.86 14.31
CA VAL A 147 5.89 -4.76 13.54
C VAL A 147 5.28 -3.35 13.60
N ALA A 148 5.31 -2.71 14.77
CA ALA A 148 4.85 -1.34 14.94
C ALA A 148 5.68 -0.39 14.05
N ALA A 149 7.00 -0.46 14.17
CA ALA A 149 7.92 0.37 13.39
C ALA A 149 7.81 0.11 11.86
N LEU A 150 7.62 -1.14 11.42
CA LEU A 150 7.33 -1.45 10.00
C LEU A 150 6.02 -0.83 9.53
N SER A 151 4.98 -0.82 10.39
CA SER A 151 3.70 -0.19 10.05
C SER A 151 3.82 1.34 9.93
N GLU A 152 4.63 1.96 10.80
CA GLU A 152 4.99 3.38 10.69
C GLU A 152 5.77 3.67 9.41
N ALA A 153 6.75 2.84 9.07
CA ALA A 153 7.56 2.97 7.86
C ALA A 153 6.68 2.87 6.60
N GLU A 154 5.79 1.87 6.53
CA GLU A 154 4.88 1.71 5.40
C GLU A 154 3.95 2.93 5.24
N LEU A 155 3.37 3.43 6.33
CA LEU A 155 2.53 4.62 6.30
C LEU A 155 3.33 5.84 5.80
N ALA A 156 4.55 6.03 6.30
CA ALA A 156 5.42 7.13 5.91
C ALA A 156 5.82 7.05 4.43
N LEU A 157 6.17 5.85 3.92
CA LEU A 157 6.47 5.62 2.50
C LEU A 157 5.29 5.96 1.60
N ARG A 158 4.08 5.51 1.97
CA ARG A 158 2.85 5.79 1.21
C ARG A 158 2.47 7.26 1.20
N ARG A 159 2.90 8.02 2.22
CA ARG A 159 2.74 9.47 2.31
C ARG A 159 3.94 10.25 1.75
N LEU A 160 4.87 9.59 1.10
CA LEU A 160 6.10 10.19 0.58
C LEU A 160 6.86 10.98 1.67
N ARG A 161 7.01 10.42 2.86
CA ARG A 161 7.81 10.96 3.97
C ARG A 161 9.02 10.05 4.20
N THR A 162 10.00 10.12 3.30
CA THR A 162 11.11 9.16 3.24
C THR A 162 12.01 9.21 4.46
N GLY A 163 12.33 10.40 5.00
CA GLY A 163 13.11 10.52 6.23
C GLY A 163 12.42 9.89 7.44
N ALA A 164 11.09 10.05 7.56
CA ALA A 164 10.33 9.40 8.63
C ALA A 164 10.28 7.88 8.43
N ALA A 165 10.22 7.41 7.18
CA ALA A 165 10.27 5.99 6.85
C ALA A 165 11.63 5.37 7.19
N GLU A 166 12.73 6.03 6.87
CA GLU A 166 14.09 5.59 7.22
C GLU A 166 14.25 5.46 8.73
N ALA A 167 13.88 6.49 9.50
CA ALA A 167 13.95 6.45 10.96
C ALA A 167 13.08 5.33 11.56
N ALA A 168 11.92 5.05 10.98
CA ALA A 168 11.07 3.94 11.41
C ALA A 168 11.70 2.58 11.05
N LEU A 169 12.33 2.45 9.87
CA LEU A 169 13.04 1.23 9.46
C LEU A 169 14.28 0.96 10.31
N ASP A 170 14.98 1.99 10.79
CA ASP A 170 16.10 1.81 11.72
C ASP A 170 15.63 1.23 13.06
N ARG A 171 14.49 1.72 13.58
CA ARG A 171 13.87 1.14 14.78
C ARG A 171 13.39 -0.29 14.53
N ALA A 172 12.78 -0.54 13.37
CA ALA A 172 12.33 -1.87 12.98
C ALA A 172 13.49 -2.87 12.90
N GLN A 173 14.63 -2.45 12.32
CA GLN A 173 15.83 -3.27 12.20
C GLN A 173 16.36 -3.66 13.58
N ALA A 174 16.58 -2.68 14.46
CA ALA A 174 17.08 -2.93 15.81
C ALA A 174 16.16 -3.90 16.60
N ALA A 175 14.84 -3.68 16.49
CA ALA A 175 13.87 -4.54 17.15
C ALA A 175 13.80 -5.96 16.54
N ALA A 176 13.90 -6.09 15.21
CA ALA A 176 13.91 -7.38 14.52
C ALA A 176 15.16 -8.22 14.85
N GLU A 177 16.31 -7.56 14.99
CA GLU A 177 17.56 -8.22 15.44
C GLU A 177 17.44 -8.73 16.87
N GLN A 178 16.86 -7.94 17.77
CA GLN A 178 16.59 -8.36 19.15
C GLN A 178 15.57 -9.52 19.21
N ALA A 179 14.56 -9.48 18.35
CA ALA A 179 13.55 -10.53 18.25
C ALA A 179 14.11 -11.86 17.76
N ARG A 180 15.19 -11.85 16.99
CA ARG A 180 15.81 -13.03 16.36
C ARG A 180 14.84 -13.83 15.49
N VAL A 181 13.87 -13.16 14.83
CA VAL A 181 12.89 -13.79 13.94
C VAL A 181 13.34 -13.56 12.50
N PRO A 182 13.85 -14.57 11.77
CA PRO A 182 14.41 -14.41 10.42
C PRO A 182 13.42 -13.81 9.42
N ALA A 183 12.16 -14.21 9.49
CA ALA A 183 11.11 -13.71 8.62
C ALA A 183 10.86 -12.20 8.81
N LEU A 184 10.95 -11.71 10.05
CA LEU A 184 10.81 -10.30 10.37
C LEU A 184 12.01 -9.48 9.88
N GLN A 185 13.22 -10.03 10.04
CA GLN A 185 14.44 -9.42 9.49
C GLN A 185 14.37 -9.31 7.96
N ALA A 186 13.86 -10.35 7.28
CA ALA A 186 13.65 -10.33 5.84
C ALA A 186 12.61 -9.28 5.42
N GLU A 187 11.53 -9.10 6.17
CA GLU A 187 10.51 -8.07 5.92
C GLU A 187 11.11 -6.66 6.03
N VAL A 188 11.91 -6.42 7.06
CA VAL A 188 12.61 -5.13 7.23
C VAL A 188 13.59 -4.87 6.08
N ALA A 189 14.37 -5.90 5.71
CA ALA A 189 15.32 -5.79 4.60
C ALA A 189 14.63 -5.47 3.27
N GLU A 190 13.48 -6.10 2.98
CA GLU A 190 12.68 -5.83 1.78
C GLU A 190 12.10 -4.41 1.78
N ALA A 191 11.57 -3.96 2.92
CA ALA A 191 11.05 -2.60 3.06
C ALA A 191 12.16 -1.55 2.88
N ARG A 192 13.36 -1.82 3.40
CA ARG A 192 14.53 -0.95 3.21
C ARG A 192 15.00 -0.95 1.76
N ALA A 193 15.01 -2.10 1.09
CA ALA A 193 15.36 -2.19 -0.33
C ALA A 193 14.39 -1.38 -1.21
N ALA A 194 13.12 -1.27 -0.83
CA ALA A 194 12.12 -0.49 -1.56
C ALA A 194 12.48 1.01 -1.65
N LEU A 195 13.14 1.58 -0.62
CA LEU A 195 13.62 2.98 -0.63
C LEU A 195 14.63 3.26 -1.74
N HIS A 196 15.42 2.26 -2.11
CA HIS A 196 16.51 2.41 -3.08
C HIS A 196 16.09 2.05 -4.52
N ARG A 197 14.89 1.51 -4.70
CA ARG A 197 14.38 1.19 -6.05
C ARG A 197 14.02 2.46 -6.82
N PRO A 198 14.19 2.46 -8.16
CA PRO A 198 13.65 3.53 -9.00
C PRO A 198 12.15 3.70 -8.80
N ALA A 199 11.73 4.90 -8.40
CA ALA A 199 10.35 5.23 -8.12
C ALA A 199 9.67 5.96 -9.28
N ALA A 200 10.43 6.75 -10.02
CA ALA A 200 9.93 7.51 -11.16
C ALA A 200 11.05 7.82 -12.17
N ARG A 201 10.65 8.15 -13.39
CA ARG A 201 11.49 8.72 -14.44
C ARG A 201 11.20 10.20 -14.57
N CYS A 202 12.20 11.03 -14.42
CA CYS A 202 12.15 12.49 -14.51
C CYS A 202 12.60 12.96 -15.88
N LEU A 203 11.76 13.72 -16.56
CA LEU A 203 12.07 14.41 -17.80
C LEU A 203 12.05 15.91 -17.55
N SER A 204 13.16 16.59 -17.84
CA SER A 204 13.30 18.03 -17.77
C SER A 204 13.99 18.58 -19.00
N ALA A 205 13.73 19.83 -19.34
CA ALA A 205 14.25 20.45 -20.54
C ALA A 205 15.79 20.41 -20.58
N GLY A 206 16.33 20.05 -21.75
CA GLY A 206 17.79 20.07 -22.00
C GLY A 206 18.58 18.99 -21.28
N THR A 207 17.94 18.06 -20.57
CA THR A 207 18.64 16.98 -19.86
C THR A 207 18.13 15.60 -20.27
N ALA A 208 19.03 14.60 -20.19
CA ALA A 208 18.62 13.22 -20.42
C ALA A 208 17.63 12.74 -19.32
N PRO A 209 16.68 11.85 -19.67
CA PRO A 209 15.78 11.26 -18.68
C PRO A 209 16.56 10.61 -17.53
N ARG A 210 16.19 10.93 -16.29
CA ARG A 210 16.84 10.42 -15.08
C ARG A 210 15.87 9.60 -14.23
N MET A 211 16.34 8.47 -13.71
CA MET A 211 15.59 7.67 -12.74
C MET A 211 15.74 8.27 -11.35
N LEU A 212 14.63 8.49 -10.67
CA LEU A 212 14.57 9.03 -9.31
C LEU A 212 14.19 7.95 -8.32
N ARG A 213 14.79 8.00 -7.12
CA ARG A 213 14.36 7.25 -5.94
C ARG A 213 13.27 8.02 -5.20
N LEU A 214 12.59 7.38 -4.26
CA LEU A 214 11.49 8.01 -3.49
C LEU A 214 11.91 9.32 -2.82
N ALA A 215 13.10 9.40 -2.22
CA ALA A 215 13.61 10.62 -1.58
C ALA A 215 13.81 11.77 -2.59
N GLU A 216 14.29 11.46 -3.79
CA GLU A 216 14.46 12.46 -4.86
C GLU A 216 13.10 12.92 -5.41
N VAL A 217 12.10 12.03 -5.46
CA VAL A 217 10.72 12.39 -5.82
C VAL A 217 10.10 13.30 -4.74
N GLU A 218 10.28 12.99 -3.46
CA GLU A 218 9.83 13.84 -2.35
C GLU A 218 10.47 15.24 -2.41
N ALA A 219 11.79 15.31 -2.61
CA ALA A 219 12.50 16.57 -2.76
C ALA A 219 12.02 17.37 -3.98
N LEU A 220 11.79 16.70 -5.11
CA LEU A 220 11.26 17.33 -6.32
C LEU A 220 9.86 17.90 -6.09
N LEU A 221 8.97 17.15 -5.45
CA LEU A 221 7.60 17.58 -5.15
C LEU A 221 7.52 18.71 -4.12
N SER A 222 8.58 18.88 -3.33
CA SER A 222 8.73 19.98 -2.36
C SER A 222 9.46 21.20 -2.94
N SER A 223 9.98 21.09 -4.16
CA SER A 223 10.70 22.18 -4.83
C SER A 223 9.74 23.16 -5.52
N PRO A 224 10.16 24.41 -5.83
CA PRO A 224 9.32 25.39 -6.51
C PRO A 224 9.15 25.13 -8.02
N VAL A 225 9.30 23.90 -8.46
CA VAL A 225 9.16 23.45 -9.83
C VAL A 225 7.73 23.00 -10.08
N LEU A 226 7.17 23.32 -11.25
CA LEU A 226 5.88 22.75 -11.67
C LEU A 226 6.10 21.31 -12.10
N VAL A 227 5.51 20.36 -11.37
CA VAL A 227 5.60 18.94 -11.67
C VAL A 227 4.31 18.46 -12.34
N VAL A 228 4.41 17.98 -13.58
CA VAL A 228 3.36 17.19 -14.22
C VAL A 228 3.60 15.72 -13.84
N ASP A 229 2.80 15.23 -12.91
CA ASP A 229 2.98 13.91 -12.31
C ASP A 229 2.13 12.86 -13.06
N ALA A 230 2.78 12.09 -13.93
CA ALA A 230 2.13 11.01 -14.66
C ALA A 230 1.94 9.75 -13.80
N CYS A 231 2.63 9.64 -12.66
CA CYS A 231 2.43 8.54 -11.71
C CYS A 231 1.07 8.65 -11.02
N ARG A 232 0.69 9.88 -10.58
CA ARG A 232 -0.58 10.14 -9.87
C ARG A 232 -1.63 10.86 -10.73
N ARG A 233 -1.28 11.18 -12.00
CA ARG A 233 -2.13 11.87 -12.98
C ARG A 233 -2.67 13.21 -12.50
N GLY A 234 -1.77 14.15 -12.32
CA GLY A 234 -2.11 15.52 -11.92
C GLY A 234 -0.92 16.45 -12.06
N LEU A 235 -1.10 17.68 -11.59
CA LEU A 235 -0.05 18.69 -11.53
C LEU A 235 0.17 19.11 -10.08
N GLN A 236 1.43 19.31 -9.69
CA GLN A 236 1.80 19.79 -8.37
C GLN A 236 2.76 20.97 -8.46
N LEU A 237 2.53 21.94 -7.61
CA LEU A 237 3.43 23.04 -7.35
C LEU A 237 3.56 23.23 -5.85
N ALA A 238 4.77 23.19 -5.33
CA ALA A 238 5.03 23.58 -3.95
C ALA A 238 4.95 25.10 -3.81
N SER A 239 4.30 25.60 -2.75
CA SER A 239 4.24 26.99 -2.37
C SER A 239 4.49 27.16 -0.87
N ALA A 240 4.71 28.40 -0.42
CA ALA A 240 4.89 28.71 0.99
C ALA A 240 3.67 28.31 1.87
N GLU A 241 2.48 28.31 1.27
CA GLU A 241 1.21 27.98 1.94
C GLU A 241 0.90 26.46 1.89
N GLY A 242 1.77 25.66 1.28
CA GLY A 242 1.59 24.22 1.05
C GLY A 242 1.61 23.83 -0.41
N ALA A 243 1.55 22.53 -0.68
CA ALA A 243 1.55 22.04 -2.06
C ALA A 243 0.17 22.19 -2.72
N LEU A 244 0.12 22.90 -3.83
CA LEU A 244 -1.08 22.98 -4.65
C LEU A 244 -1.14 21.78 -5.59
N TRP A 245 -2.09 20.87 -5.37
CA TRP A 245 -2.33 19.69 -6.17
C TRP A 245 -3.58 19.85 -7.04
N ARG A 246 -3.44 19.57 -8.35
CA ARG A 246 -4.56 19.55 -9.31
C ARG A 246 -4.72 18.14 -9.89
N PRO A 247 -5.65 17.33 -9.37
CA PRO A 247 -5.87 15.97 -9.86
C PRO A 247 -6.55 15.98 -11.23
N LEU A 248 -6.02 15.21 -12.16
CA LEU A 248 -6.58 14.98 -13.51
C LEU A 248 -6.91 13.49 -13.76
N ALA A 249 -6.80 12.62 -12.75
CA ALA A 249 -7.03 11.18 -12.89
C ALA A 249 -8.42 10.82 -13.44
N ARG A 250 -9.43 11.65 -13.18
CA ARG A 250 -10.79 11.47 -13.71
C ARG A 250 -11.06 12.24 -15.02
N ARG A 251 -10.02 12.84 -15.62
CA ARG A 251 -10.09 13.66 -16.83
C ARG A 251 -8.98 13.24 -17.80
N PRO A 252 -9.07 12.03 -18.37
CA PRO A 252 -7.99 11.42 -19.14
C PRO A 252 -7.52 12.24 -20.33
N VAL A 253 -8.46 12.89 -21.06
CA VAL A 253 -8.14 13.78 -22.20
C VAL A 253 -7.33 14.99 -21.76
N LEU A 254 -7.75 15.65 -20.67
CA LEU A 254 -7.03 16.83 -20.14
C LEU A 254 -5.65 16.46 -19.62
N PHE A 255 -5.54 15.28 -18.97
CA PHE A 255 -4.25 14.79 -18.51
C PHE A 255 -3.31 14.44 -19.68
N ALA A 256 -3.83 13.79 -20.73
CA ALA A 256 -3.04 13.47 -21.92
C ALA A 256 -2.51 14.73 -22.61
N LEU A 257 -3.34 15.78 -22.71
CA LEU A 257 -2.92 17.10 -23.21
C LEU A 257 -1.82 17.71 -22.34
N ALA A 258 -2.02 17.76 -21.02
CA ALA A 258 -1.02 18.30 -20.08
C ALA A 258 0.31 17.54 -20.16
N ARG A 259 0.27 16.22 -20.25
CA ARG A 259 1.46 15.37 -20.40
C ARG A 259 2.18 15.62 -21.72
N ALA A 260 1.46 15.68 -22.85
CA ALA A 260 2.04 15.92 -24.17
C ALA A 260 2.73 17.28 -24.23
N LEU A 261 2.06 18.34 -23.72
CA LEU A 261 2.63 19.69 -23.66
C LEU A 261 3.85 19.74 -22.71
N ALA A 262 3.80 19.06 -21.58
CA ALA A 262 4.93 18.99 -20.64
C ALA A 262 6.14 18.25 -21.23
N ALA A 263 5.90 17.19 -21.98
CA ALA A 263 6.97 16.43 -22.64
C ALA A 263 7.72 17.24 -23.71
N ALA A 264 7.05 18.21 -24.33
CA ALA A 264 7.63 19.10 -25.35
C ALA A 264 8.24 20.39 -24.76
N TRP A 265 7.98 20.68 -23.48
CA TRP A 265 8.43 21.91 -22.84
C TRP A 265 9.97 22.08 -22.91
N PRO A 266 10.53 23.27 -23.23
CA PRO A 266 9.88 24.57 -23.39
C PRO A 266 9.28 24.84 -24.81
N GLY A 267 9.32 23.88 -25.70
CA GLY A 267 8.77 23.98 -27.05
C GLY A 267 7.23 23.85 -27.11
N ASP A 268 6.73 23.79 -28.32
CA ASP A 268 5.31 23.58 -28.60
C ASP A 268 5.03 22.18 -29.18
N VAL A 269 3.78 21.79 -29.16
CA VAL A 269 3.27 20.59 -29.84
C VAL A 269 2.31 21.04 -30.92
N ASP A 270 2.48 20.52 -32.14
CA ASP A 270 1.59 20.84 -33.26
C ASP A 270 0.17 20.27 -33.03
N ARG A 271 -0.81 20.85 -33.73
CA ARG A 271 -2.23 20.51 -33.51
C ARG A 271 -2.54 19.06 -33.88
N GLU A 272 -1.94 18.58 -34.96
CA GLU A 272 -2.19 17.22 -35.46
C GLU A 272 -1.57 16.18 -34.54
N GLY A 273 -0.33 16.36 -34.08
CA GLY A 273 0.31 15.51 -33.09
C GLY A 273 -0.45 15.46 -31.77
N LEU A 274 -1.04 16.58 -31.31
CA LEU A 274 -1.92 16.57 -30.14
C LEU A 274 -3.20 15.75 -30.38
N ILE A 275 -3.82 15.89 -31.57
CA ILE A 275 -5.03 15.13 -31.93
C ILE A 275 -4.72 13.65 -31.98
N GLU A 276 -3.65 13.24 -32.69
CA GLU A 276 -3.22 11.86 -32.80
C GLU A 276 -2.94 11.24 -31.42
N THR A 277 -2.15 11.93 -30.60
CA THR A 277 -1.76 11.44 -29.27
C THR A 277 -2.94 11.34 -28.30
N VAL A 278 -3.80 12.37 -28.28
CA VAL A 278 -4.84 12.53 -27.26
C VAL A 278 -6.14 11.86 -27.65
N PHE A 279 -6.55 11.97 -28.91
CA PHE A 279 -7.79 11.35 -29.40
C PHE A 279 -7.58 10.03 -30.13
N ARG A 280 -6.32 9.62 -30.34
CA ARG A 280 -5.93 8.38 -31.01
C ARG A 280 -6.52 8.28 -32.44
N SER A 281 -6.68 9.44 -33.09
CA SER A 281 -7.16 9.55 -34.47
C SER A 281 -5.97 9.63 -35.40
N ARG A 282 -5.93 8.78 -36.45
CA ARG A 282 -4.89 8.78 -37.48
C ARG A 282 -5.14 9.81 -38.60
N ASP A 283 -6.42 10.21 -38.75
CA ASP A 283 -6.84 11.17 -39.76
C ASP A 283 -7.57 12.34 -39.07
N PRO A 284 -6.82 13.39 -38.65
CA PRO A 284 -7.39 14.58 -38.03
C PRO A 284 -8.29 15.36 -39.00
N ASP A 285 -9.54 15.61 -38.57
CA ASP A 285 -10.51 16.47 -39.30
C ASP A 285 -10.86 17.76 -38.54
N ASP A 286 -11.74 18.56 -39.10
CA ASP A 286 -12.15 19.81 -38.46
C ASP A 286 -12.94 19.61 -37.16
N THR A 287 -13.60 18.47 -37.00
CA THR A 287 -14.30 18.10 -35.78
C THR A 287 -13.29 17.87 -34.65
N HIS A 288 -12.22 17.16 -34.96
CA HIS A 288 -11.11 16.91 -33.99
C HIS A 288 -10.41 18.23 -33.63
N ARG A 289 -10.21 19.15 -34.59
CA ARG A 289 -9.64 20.49 -34.34
C ARG A 289 -10.53 21.35 -33.47
N ALA A 290 -11.86 21.32 -33.69
CA ALA A 290 -12.83 22.02 -32.85
C ALA A 290 -12.82 21.43 -31.41
N ARG A 291 -12.84 20.11 -31.29
CA ARG A 291 -12.75 19.42 -30.00
C ARG A 291 -11.47 19.76 -29.24
N LEU A 292 -10.31 19.76 -29.92
CA LEU A 292 -9.03 20.13 -29.31
C LEU A 292 -9.09 21.56 -28.72
N ARG A 293 -9.68 22.53 -29.44
CA ARG A 293 -9.81 23.89 -28.92
C ARG A 293 -10.66 23.96 -27.65
N VAL A 294 -11.73 23.18 -27.57
CA VAL A 294 -12.59 23.11 -26.38
C VAL A 294 -11.82 22.49 -25.19
N GLU A 295 -11.12 21.39 -25.41
CA GLU A 295 -10.38 20.71 -24.34
C GLU A 295 -9.17 21.54 -23.87
N ILE A 296 -8.48 22.26 -24.75
CA ILE A 296 -7.43 23.22 -24.38
C ILE A 296 -8.03 24.36 -23.53
N GLY A 297 -9.21 24.89 -23.88
CA GLY A 297 -9.91 25.87 -23.07
C GLY A 297 -10.22 25.39 -21.66
N ARG A 298 -10.72 24.16 -21.56
CA ARG A 298 -10.97 23.49 -20.27
C ARG A 298 -9.70 23.30 -19.45
N LEU A 299 -8.62 22.87 -20.11
CA LEU A 299 -7.32 22.67 -19.45
C LEU A 299 -6.74 23.99 -18.94
N ARG A 300 -6.84 25.08 -19.74
CA ARG A 300 -6.44 26.43 -19.31
C ARG A 300 -7.14 26.86 -18.01
N GLY A 301 -8.46 26.70 -17.95
CA GLY A 301 -9.23 27.03 -16.74
C GLY A 301 -8.80 26.24 -15.51
N LEU A 302 -8.42 24.97 -15.68
CA LEU A 302 -7.94 24.12 -14.58
C LEU A 302 -6.53 24.46 -14.13
N LEU A 303 -5.66 24.86 -15.06
CA LEU A 303 -4.25 25.15 -14.78
C LEU A 303 -4.00 26.60 -14.40
N ALA A 304 -4.99 27.47 -14.53
CA ALA A 304 -4.86 28.93 -14.38
C ALA A 304 -3.94 29.42 -13.23
N PRO A 305 -3.96 28.84 -12.02
CA PRO A 305 -3.03 29.29 -10.99
C PRO A 305 -1.61 28.70 -11.12
N LEU A 306 -1.40 27.65 -11.94
CA LEU A 306 -0.15 26.91 -12.04
C LEU A 306 0.61 27.20 -13.34
N ALA A 307 -0.13 27.27 -14.44
CA ALA A 307 0.41 27.45 -15.79
C ALA A 307 -0.63 28.00 -16.77
N GLY A 308 -0.16 28.75 -17.77
CA GLY A 308 -0.89 29.08 -18.97
C GLY A 308 -0.64 28.07 -20.09
N ILE A 309 -1.49 28.13 -21.14
CA ILE A 309 -1.27 27.42 -22.39
C ILE A 309 -1.36 28.44 -23.51
N ASP A 310 -0.24 28.73 -24.15
CA ASP A 310 -0.21 29.71 -25.26
C ASP A 310 -0.49 29.00 -26.59
N ALA A 311 -1.22 29.70 -27.48
CA ALA A 311 -1.36 29.26 -28.86
C ALA A 311 -0.11 29.71 -29.64
N THR A 312 0.47 28.82 -30.40
CA THR A 312 1.60 29.09 -31.30
C THR A 312 1.16 28.99 -32.75
N ALA A 313 2.03 29.37 -33.67
CA ALA A 313 1.74 29.22 -35.10
C ALA A 313 1.42 27.75 -35.45
N ARG A 314 2.13 26.81 -34.88
CA ARG A 314 1.97 25.37 -35.11
C ARG A 314 0.92 24.71 -34.26
N GLY A 315 0.82 25.10 -32.98
CA GLY A 315 -0.01 24.38 -32.02
C GLY A 315 -0.20 25.08 -30.70
N TYR A 316 0.28 24.43 -29.63
CA TYR A 316 0.16 24.92 -28.25
C TYR A 316 1.43 24.65 -27.45
N ALA A 317 1.77 25.58 -26.55
CA ALA A 317 2.89 25.48 -25.63
C ALA A 317 2.41 25.66 -24.18
N LEU A 318 2.94 24.85 -23.27
CA LEU A 318 2.69 25.00 -21.84
C LEU A 318 3.66 26.04 -21.26
N LYS A 319 3.12 26.99 -20.49
CA LYS A 319 3.89 28.07 -19.88
C LYS A 319 3.67 28.09 -18.37
N PRO A 320 4.62 27.57 -17.58
CA PRO A 320 4.53 27.66 -16.13
C PRO A 320 4.40 29.10 -15.66
N SER A 321 3.57 29.34 -14.62
CA SER A 321 3.44 30.67 -14.03
C SER A 321 4.79 31.12 -13.44
N ASP A 322 5.04 32.41 -13.41
CA ASP A 322 6.24 33.03 -12.83
C ASP A 322 7.58 32.56 -13.44
N GLY A 323 7.57 32.04 -14.70
CA GLY A 323 8.78 31.58 -15.38
C GLY A 323 9.45 30.36 -14.73
N ARG A 324 8.73 29.63 -13.94
CA ARG A 324 9.25 28.45 -13.20
C ARG A 324 9.64 27.32 -14.16
N ALA A 325 10.59 26.51 -13.72
CA ALA A 325 10.94 25.28 -14.42
C ALA A 325 9.76 24.27 -14.35
N LEU A 326 9.67 23.44 -15.38
CA LEU A 326 8.70 22.36 -15.46
C LEU A 326 9.41 21.02 -15.58
N VAL A 327 8.87 20.03 -14.90
CA VAL A 327 9.32 18.66 -14.96
C VAL A 327 8.15 17.71 -15.20
N LEU A 328 8.34 16.75 -16.10
CA LEU A 328 7.42 15.63 -16.29
C LEU A 328 7.96 14.42 -15.51
N LEU A 329 7.18 13.95 -14.55
CA LEU A 329 7.46 12.76 -13.75
C LEU A 329 6.65 11.60 -14.29
N GLU A 330 7.32 10.56 -14.78
CA GLU A 330 6.71 9.38 -15.38
C GLU A 330 6.99 8.12 -14.54
N PRO A 331 6.16 7.06 -14.66
CA PRO A 331 6.45 5.77 -14.04
C PRO A 331 7.84 5.24 -14.45
N PRO A 332 8.55 4.53 -13.57
CA PRO A 332 9.90 4.03 -13.84
C PRO A 332 9.93 2.93 -14.92
N ILE A 333 8.79 2.28 -15.14
CA ILE A 333 8.61 1.22 -16.14
C ILE A 333 7.64 1.71 -17.21
N VAL A 334 8.03 1.60 -18.47
CA VAL A 334 7.20 1.98 -19.61
C VAL A 334 6.24 0.84 -19.96
N GLY A 335 4.97 1.15 -20.19
CA GLY A 335 3.95 0.19 -20.65
C GLY A 335 2.58 0.40 -20.02
N GLU A 336 1.55 -0.24 -20.57
CA GLU A 336 0.15 -0.12 -20.09
C GLU A 336 0.00 -0.52 -18.61
N GLN A 337 0.74 -1.54 -18.18
CA GLN A 337 0.74 -2.00 -16.79
C GLN A 337 1.42 -1.03 -15.82
N ALA A 338 2.41 -0.26 -16.29
CA ALA A 338 3.10 0.71 -15.45
C ALA A 338 2.18 1.87 -15.04
N ALA A 339 1.36 2.38 -15.96
CA ALA A 339 0.38 3.41 -15.65
C ALA A 339 -0.69 2.91 -14.65
N LEU A 340 -1.09 1.64 -14.76
CA LEU A 340 -2.02 1.02 -13.82
C LEU A 340 -1.41 0.89 -12.42
N LEU A 341 -0.16 0.45 -12.32
CA LEU A 341 0.56 0.36 -11.06
C LEU A 341 0.79 1.74 -10.42
N ALA A 342 1.07 2.76 -11.24
CA ALA A 342 1.23 4.12 -10.75
C ALA A 342 -0.06 4.66 -10.12
N LEU A 343 -1.24 4.39 -10.70
CA LEU A 343 -2.51 4.77 -10.09
C LEU A 343 -2.77 4.06 -8.77
N LEU A 344 -2.38 2.80 -8.66
CA LEU A 344 -2.55 2.01 -7.46
C LEU A 344 -1.51 2.34 -6.37
N ALA A 345 -0.42 3.04 -6.74
CA ALA A 345 0.64 3.42 -5.81
C ALA A 345 0.20 4.44 -4.74
N ASP A 346 -0.95 5.12 -4.94
CA ASP A 346 -1.56 5.99 -3.94
C ASP A 346 -2.10 5.24 -2.71
N GLY A 347 -2.10 3.90 -2.76
CA GLY A 347 -2.63 3.03 -1.72
C GLY A 347 -4.14 3.01 -1.61
N ALA A 348 -4.87 3.74 -2.46
CA ALA A 348 -6.32 3.73 -2.48
C ALA A 348 -6.89 2.45 -3.12
N ALA A 349 -8.11 2.10 -2.72
CA ALA A 349 -8.84 0.98 -3.29
C ALA A 349 -9.62 1.42 -4.54
N TRP A 350 -9.14 1.03 -5.71
CA TRP A 350 -9.70 1.44 -6.99
C TRP A 350 -10.70 0.43 -7.55
N SER A 351 -11.81 0.89 -8.12
CA SER A 351 -12.68 0.02 -8.94
C SER A 351 -12.10 -0.14 -10.35
N THR A 352 -12.41 -1.26 -11.03
CA THR A 352 -12.00 -1.48 -12.42
C THR A 352 -12.51 -0.36 -13.34
N SER A 353 -13.73 0.13 -13.11
CA SER A 353 -14.31 1.23 -13.90
C SER A 353 -13.59 2.56 -13.68
N ALA A 354 -13.19 2.87 -12.44
CA ALA A 354 -12.44 4.08 -12.15
C ALA A 354 -11.02 4.03 -12.75
N LEU A 355 -10.36 2.86 -12.69
CA LEU A 355 -9.07 2.63 -13.36
C LEU A 355 -9.19 2.76 -14.87
N ALA A 356 -10.24 2.18 -15.48
CA ALA A 356 -10.50 2.27 -16.91
C ALA A 356 -10.69 3.72 -17.35
N LEU A 357 -11.50 4.48 -16.59
CA LEU A 357 -11.69 5.91 -16.85
C LEU A 357 -10.39 6.71 -16.71
N ALA A 358 -9.63 6.46 -15.64
CA ALA A 358 -8.38 7.16 -15.37
C ALA A 358 -7.29 6.86 -16.41
N LEU A 359 -7.29 5.66 -17.00
CA LEU A 359 -6.33 5.22 -18.02
C LEU A 359 -6.80 5.52 -19.45
N ASP A 360 -8.03 5.99 -19.63
CA ASP A 360 -8.68 6.13 -20.95
C ASP A 360 -8.63 4.81 -21.74
N ALA A 361 -8.93 3.72 -21.05
CA ALA A 361 -8.89 2.38 -21.58
C ALA A 361 -10.24 1.67 -21.41
N SER A 362 -10.49 0.60 -22.19
CA SER A 362 -11.68 -0.18 -21.96
C SER A 362 -11.59 -0.98 -20.65
N GLN A 363 -12.73 -1.19 -19.99
CA GLN A 363 -12.75 -2.01 -18.76
C GLN A 363 -12.18 -3.42 -19.01
N ARG A 364 -12.39 -3.98 -20.21
CA ARG A 364 -11.86 -5.28 -20.60
C ARG A 364 -10.32 -5.28 -20.66
N THR A 365 -9.72 -4.22 -21.21
CA THR A 365 -8.26 -4.04 -21.24
C THR A 365 -7.70 -3.96 -19.83
N VAL A 366 -8.32 -3.15 -18.97
CA VAL A 366 -7.90 -3.01 -17.57
C VAL A 366 -8.08 -4.30 -16.78
N GLN A 367 -9.18 -5.03 -16.99
CA GLN A 367 -9.40 -6.35 -16.35
C GLN A 367 -8.31 -7.35 -16.73
N ARG A 368 -7.93 -7.43 -18.01
CA ARG A 368 -6.84 -8.31 -18.47
C ARG A 368 -5.51 -7.93 -17.81
N ALA A 369 -5.14 -6.65 -17.83
CA ALA A 369 -3.92 -6.17 -17.18
C ALA A 369 -3.91 -6.42 -15.67
N LEU A 370 -5.05 -6.22 -14.98
CA LEU A 370 -5.20 -6.52 -13.56
C LEU A 370 -5.07 -8.02 -13.27
N ALA A 371 -5.61 -8.89 -14.11
CA ALA A 371 -5.48 -10.34 -13.98
C ALA A 371 -4.01 -10.78 -14.13
N GLU A 372 -3.29 -10.25 -15.12
CA GLU A 372 -1.86 -10.49 -15.30
C GLU A 372 -1.03 -10.00 -14.11
N LEU A 373 -1.30 -8.79 -13.62
CA LEU A 373 -0.64 -8.23 -12.44
C LEU A 373 -0.97 -8.99 -11.15
N GLN A 374 -2.20 -9.51 -11.04
CA GLN A 374 -2.59 -10.36 -9.92
C GLN A 374 -1.88 -11.71 -9.94
N ALA A 375 -1.74 -12.33 -11.12
CA ALA A 375 -0.95 -13.57 -11.28
C ALA A 375 0.51 -13.36 -10.88
N GLN A 376 1.06 -12.16 -11.10
CA GLN A 376 2.40 -11.74 -10.68
C GLN A 376 2.46 -11.28 -9.21
N SER A 377 1.37 -11.35 -8.45
CA SER A 377 1.25 -10.83 -7.08
C SER A 377 1.54 -9.33 -6.94
N ARG A 378 1.44 -8.56 -8.03
CA ARG A 378 1.72 -7.11 -8.05
C ARG A 378 0.49 -6.26 -7.74
N VAL A 379 -0.69 -6.82 -7.84
CA VAL A 379 -1.95 -6.20 -7.41
C VAL A 379 -2.85 -7.25 -6.75
N ARG A 380 -3.86 -6.78 -6.05
CA ARG A 380 -4.82 -7.63 -5.36
C ARG A 380 -6.23 -7.09 -5.46
N ALA A 381 -7.16 -8.04 -5.63
CA ALA A 381 -8.58 -7.80 -5.54
C ALA A 381 -9.08 -7.94 -4.10
N ILE A 382 -9.94 -7.01 -3.66
CA ILE A 382 -10.74 -7.09 -2.44
C ILE A 382 -12.21 -6.93 -2.77
N GLY A 383 -13.08 -7.60 -1.99
CA GLY A 383 -14.52 -7.63 -2.28
C GLY A 383 -14.87 -8.57 -3.44
N ARG A 384 -16.15 -8.58 -3.82
CA ARG A 384 -16.67 -9.42 -4.93
C ARG A 384 -17.61 -8.62 -5.82
N ALA A 385 -17.73 -9.03 -7.06
CA ALA A 385 -18.66 -8.46 -8.06
C ALA A 385 -18.55 -6.91 -8.10
N ARG A 386 -19.66 -6.18 -7.98
CA ARG A 386 -19.70 -4.72 -8.05
C ARG A 386 -18.90 -4.02 -6.93
N ALA A 387 -18.67 -4.70 -5.80
CA ALA A 387 -17.87 -4.19 -4.70
C ALA A 387 -16.38 -4.52 -4.82
N GLN A 388 -15.96 -5.19 -5.90
CA GLN A 388 -14.54 -5.52 -6.12
C GLN A 388 -13.71 -4.25 -6.27
N ARG A 389 -12.58 -4.21 -5.56
CA ARG A 389 -11.59 -3.13 -5.61
C ARG A 389 -10.19 -3.73 -5.75
N TRP A 390 -9.30 -2.96 -6.32
CA TRP A 390 -7.93 -3.32 -6.59
C TRP A 390 -6.98 -2.44 -5.80
N LEU A 391 -5.92 -3.03 -5.28
CA LEU A 391 -4.88 -2.38 -4.49
C LEU A 391 -3.52 -2.86 -4.97
N ALA A 392 -2.51 -2.00 -4.91
CA ALA A 392 -1.13 -2.47 -4.92
C ALA A 392 -0.87 -3.27 -3.64
N PRO A 393 -0.02 -4.33 -3.67
CA PRO A 393 0.49 -4.93 -2.45
C PRO A 393 1.22 -3.86 -1.63
N SER A 394 1.28 -4.04 -0.32
CA SER A 394 2.13 -3.20 0.52
C SER A 394 3.57 -3.26 0.04
N LEU A 395 4.31 -2.17 0.18
CA LEU A 395 5.75 -2.11 -0.14
C LEU A 395 6.56 -3.08 0.72
N ALA A 396 6.12 -3.32 1.95
CA ALA A 396 6.66 -4.34 2.84
C ALA A 396 5.82 -5.62 2.74
N GLY A 397 6.45 -6.76 2.52
CA GLY A 397 5.80 -8.05 2.68
C GLY A 397 5.31 -8.19 4.13
N PHE A 398 4.12 -8.75 4.34
CA PHE A 398 3.68 -9.04 5.69
C PHE A 398 4.16 -10.43 6.08
N THR A 399 5.05 -10.46 7.02
CA THR A 399 5.45 -11.69 7.67
C THR A 399 4.48 -11.99 8.81
N THR A 400 3.92 -13.18 8.80
CA THR A 400 3.07 -13.63 9.88
C THR A 400 3.91 -13.89 11.11
N ILE A 401 3.87 -12.97 12.06
CA ILE A 401 4.49 -13.16 13.38
C ILE A 401 3.38 -13.58 14.32
N LEU A 402 2.99 -14.84 14.22
CA LEU A 402 2.11 -15.45 15.21
C LEU A 402 2.95 -15.82 16.44
N LEU A 403 3.44 -14.82 17.12
CA LEU A 403 3.97 -14.94 18.46
C LEU A 403 2.85 -14.53 19.40
N LEU A 404 2.15 -15.50 19.96
CA LEU A 404 1.40 -15.25 21.17
C LEU A 404 2.43 -14.97 22.27
N PRO A 405 2.67 -13.71 22.66
CA PRO A 405 3.59 -13.43 23.74
C PRO A 405 2.92 -13.94 25.01
N ALA A 406 3.59 -14.77 25.73
CA ALA A 406 3.15 -15.48 26.90
C ALA A 406 2.34 -16.75 26.64
N ALA A 407 2.69 -17.79 27.41
CA ALA A 407 1.92 -18.98 27.51
C ALA A 407 0.44 -18.64 27.63
N LEU A 408 -0.41 -19.31 26.85
CA LEU A 408 -1.84 -19.30 27.12
C LEU A 408 -1.98 -19.56 28.62
N PRO A 409 -2.43 -18.61 29.44
CA PRO A 409 -2.77 -18.96 30.81
C PRO A 409 -3.94 -19.92 30.68
N ILE A 410 -3.66 -21.15 30.92
CA ILE A 410 -4.66 -22.15 31.16
C ILE A 410 -4.97 -21.97 32.63
N ALA A 411 -6.05 -21.24 32.90
CA ALA A 411 -6.67 -21.26 34.22
C ALA A 411 -7.25 -22.65 34.46
#